data_c96f6df9a20d707dc3e69c451ba59e1b
#
_entry.id   c96f6df9a20d707dc3e69c451ba59e1b
#
_cell.length_a   1.000
_cell.length_b   1.000
_cell.length_c   1.000
_cell.angle_alpha   90.00
_cell.angle_beta   90.00
_cell.angle_gamma   90.00
#
_symmetry.space_group_name_H-M   'P 1'
#
loop_
_entity.id
_entity.type
_entity.pdbx_description
1 polymer ?
#
loop_
_entity_poly.entity_id
_entity_poly.type
_entity_poly.pdbx_seq_one_letter_code
_entity_poly.pdbx_strand_id
1 'polypeptide(L)'
;MIKKNFHEKIALVLSFLILNNYLLLSLNSPQLMIKINFLIFLLTVLIFYSKNFLENSFLKIFFLFIIFISLGTPTFEWDARSIWLFHAKRIFYDQSIFSIGDNYAAFSHNEYSSLAPAFASSLAFLVGHWNEVFPKLSFSLMFLPPLILTYAFLKDT
;
A
#
# COMPACT_ATOMS: atom_id res chain seq x y z
N MET A 1 6.92 2.52 -28.75
CA MET A 1 6.45 1.15 -28.41
C MET A 1 7.09 0.58 -27.13
N ILE A 2 8.39 0.69 -26.90
CA ILE A 2 9.07 0.14 -25.70
C ILE A 2 8.62 0.82 -24.39
N LYS A 3 8.34 2.15 -24.40
CA LYS A 3 7.90 2.90 -23.20
C LYS A 3 6.51 2.48 -22.69
N LYS A 4 5.54 2.21 -23.56
CA LYS A 4 4.19 1.76 -23.20
C LYS A 4 4.25 0.44 -22.42
N ASN A 5 4.97 -0.52 -22.97
CA ASN A 5 5.14 -1.84 -22.34
C ASN A 5 5.84 -1.76 -20.96
N PHE A 6 6.66 -0.75 -20.70
CA PHE A 6 7.33 -0.57 -19.41
C PHE A 6 6.38 -0.10 -18.30
N HIS A 7 5.55 0.92 -18.53
CA HIS A 7 4.58 1.43 -17.53
C HIS A 7 3.57 0.36 -17.12
N GLU A 8 3.03 -0.35 -18.11
CA GLU A 8 2.10 -1.46 -17.88
C GLU A 8 2.74 -2.56 -17.03
N LYS A 9 3.97 -2.97 -17.38
CA LYS A 9 4.70 -3.99 -16.61
C LYS A 9 4.95 -3.58 -15.17
N ILE A 10 5.38 -2.34 -14.94
CA ILE A 10 5.59 -1.83 -13.59
C ILE A 10 4.28 -1.81 -12.80
N ALA A 11 3.20 -1.31 -13.39
CA ALA A 11 1.89 -1.29 -12.73
C ALA A 11 1.43 -2.71 -12.36
N LEU A 12 1.60 -3.69 -13.25
CA LEU A 12 1.30 -5.10 -12.98
C LEU A 12 2.15 -5.67 -11.86
N VAL A 13 3.46 -5.39 -11.85
CA VAL A 13 4.37 -5.86 -10.78
C VAL A 13 3.97 -5.25 -9.44
N LEU A 14 3.68 -3.95 -9.39
CA LEU A 14 3.24 -3.30 -8.14
C LEU A 14 1.90 -3.86 -7.66
N SER A 15 0.93 -4.06 -8.56
CA SER A 15 -0.36 -4.68 -8.23
C SER A 15 -0.19 -6.11 -7.70
N PHE A 16 0.68 -6.89 -8.33
CA PHE A 16 1.01 -8.24 -7.88
C PHE A 16 1.64 -8.23 -6.49
N LEU A 17 2.56 -7.33 -6.20
CA LEU A 17 3.21 -7.25 -4.89
C LEU A 17 2.23 -6.82 -3.78
N ILE A 18 1.26 -5.96 -4.08
CA ILE A 18 0.16 -5.62 -3.16
C ILE A 18 -0.68 -6.87 -2.85
N LEU A 19 -1.10 -7.60 -3.89
CA LEU A 19 -1.87 -8.83 -3.73
C LEU A 19 -1.07 -9.92 -3.03
N ASN A 20 0.20 -10.08 -3.39
CA ASN A 20 1.09 -11.06 -2.75
C ASN A 20 1.27 -10.79 -1.26
N ASN A 21 1.31 -9.52 -0.85
CA ASN A 21 1.36 -9.16 0.57
C ASN A 21 0.12 -9.68 1.32
N TYR A 22 -1.05 -9.53 0.73
CA TYR A 22 -2.29 -10.07 1.28
C TYR A 22 -2.25 -11.61 1.37
N LEU A 23 -1.77 -12.28 0.31
CA LEU A 23 -1.64 -13.74 0.30
C LEU A 23 -0.66 -14.25 1.36
N LEU A 24 0.49 -13.59 1.53
CA LEU A 24 1.46 -13.95 2.57
C LEU A 24 0.84 -13.88 3.98
N LEU A 25 0.08 -12.83 4.27
CA LEU A 25 -0.63 -12.69 5.53
C LEU A 25 -1.77 -13.71 5.68
N SER A 26 -2.49 -14.03 4.59
CA SER A 26 -3.53 -15.07 4.60
C SER A 26 -2.99 -16.47 4.88
N LEU A 27 -1.76 -16.73 4.46
CA LEU A 27 -1.07 -17.99 4.68
C LEU A 27 -0.29 -18.04 5.99
N ASN A 28 -0.41 -17.02 6.83
CA ASN A 28 0.37 -16.85 8.06
C ASN A 28 1.88 -17.03 7.81
N SER A 29 2.37 -16.48 6.70
CA SER A 29 3.78 -16.60 6.31
C SER A 29 4.69 -15.87 7.31
N PRO A 30 5.96 -16.30 7.44
CA PRO A 30 6.91 -15.62 8.31
C PRO A 30 7.01 -14.11 8.02
N GLN A 31 7.07 -13.30 9.07
CA GLN A 31 7.15 -11.83 8.97
C GLN A 31 8.28 -11.36 8.04
N LEU A 32 9.37 -12.12 7.95
CA LEU A 32 10.48 -11.83 7.04
C LEU A 32 10.03 -11.80 5.57
N MET A 33 9.13 -12.70 5.15
CA MET A 33 8.61 -12.73 3.78
C MET A 33 7.78 -11.50 3.47
N ILE A 34 6.97 -11.03 4.43
CA ILE A 34 6.18 -9.80 4.31
C ILE A 34 7.11 -8.59 4.14
N LYS A 35 8.17 -8.50 4.95
CA LYS A 35 9.19 -7.44 4.86
C LYS A 35 9.91 -7.46 3.51
N ILE A 36 10.32 -8.63 3.05
CA ILE A 36 11.00 -8.78 1.75
C ILE A 36 10.07 -8.37 0.61
N ASN A 37 8.82 -8.82 0.62
CA ASN A 37 7.83 -8.46 -0.40
C ASN A 37 7.64 -6.94 -0.46
N PHE A 38 7.50 -6.29 0.69
CA PHE A 38 7.34 -4.85 0.76
C PHE A 38 8.60 -4.08 0.35
N LEU A 39 9.78 -4.57 0.68
CA LEU A 39 11.05 -4.02 0.18
C LEU A 39 11.15 -4.09 -1.34
N ILE A 40 10.77 -5.22 -1.94
CA ILE A 40 10.72 -5.37 -3.40
C ILE A 40 9.75 -4.36 -4.00
N PHE A 41 8.58 -4.15 -3.37
CA PHE A 41 7.63 -3.11 -3.78
C PHE A 41 8.29 -1.72 -3.76
N LEU A 42 8.93 -1.32 -2.66
CA LEU A 42 9.60 -0.02 -2.55
C LEU A 42 10.73 0.14 -3.58
N LEU A 43 11.54 -0.89 -3.78
CA LEU A 43 12.60 -0.87 -4.80
C LEU A 43 12.03 -0.73 -6.21
N THR A 44 10.90 -1.41 -6.51
CA THR A 44 10.21 -1.27 -7.80
C THR A 44 9.72 0.16 -8.00
N VAL A 45 9.16 0.79 -6.96
CA VAL A 45 8.75 2.21 -6.98
C VAL A 45 9.96 3.11 -7.24
N LEU A 46 11.08 2.89 -6.56
CA LEU A 46 12.30 3.68 -6.73
C LEU A 46 12.89 3.53 -8.14
N ILE A 47 12.92 2.32 -8.70
CA ILE A 47 13.38 2.06 -10.07
C ILE A 47 12.47 2.78 -11.07
N PHE A 48 11.17 2.71 -10.88
CA PHE A 48 10.21 3.43 -11.71
C PHE A 48 10.45 4.94 -11.64
N TYR A 49 10.58 5.46 -10.42
CA TYR A 49 10.83 6.88 -10.17
C TYR A 49 12.14 7.36 -10.83
N SER A 50 13.23 6.59 -10.72
CA SER A 50 14.54 6.97 -11.26
C SER A 50 14.60 6.98 -12.78
N LYS A 51 13.92 6.02 -13.45
CA LYS A 51 14.07 5.84 -14.91
C LYS A 51 13.09 6.63 -15.78
N ASN A 52 11.85 6.79 -15.35
CA ASN A 52 10.78 7.30 -16.22
C ASN A 52 9.98 8.47 -15.66
N PHE A 53 9.94 8.58 -14.36
CA PHE A 53 9.19 9.64 -13.71
C PHE A 53 9.89 11.00 -13.88
N LEU A 54 11.16 11.01 -14.33
CA LEU A 54 11.93 12.23 -14.57
C LEU A 54 11.41 13.07 -15.75
N GLU A 55 10.71 12.44 -16.67
CA GLU A 55 10.21 13.13 -17.87
C GLU A 55 8.91 13.92 -17.62
N ASN A 56 8.12 13.59 -16.59
CA ASN A 56 6.87 14.28 -16.29
C ASN A 56 6.87 14.90 -14.88
N SER A 57 7.22 16.18 -14.81
CA SER A 57 7.28 16.94 -13.56
C SER A 57 5.93 17.01 -12.83
N PHE A 58 4.81 17.05 -13.56
CA PHE A 58 3.47 17.11 -12.96
C PHE A 58 3.16 15.86 -12.13
N LEU A 59 3.38 14.67 -12.67
CA LEU A 59 3.11 13.42 -11.93
C LEU A 59 4.00 13.28 -10.68
N LYS A 60 5.26 13.75 -10.76
CA LYS A 60 6.14 13.78 -9.60
C LYS A 60 5.61 14.65 -8.49
N ILE A 61 5.28 15.89 -8.85
CA ILE A 61 4.76 16.88 -7.89
C ILE A 61 3.47 16.37 -7.28
N PHE A 62 2.55 15.83 -8.11
CA PHE A 62 1.28 15.29 -7.65
C PHE A 62 1.47 14.12 -6.68
N PHE A 63 2.36 13.18 -7.01
CA PHE A 63 2.63 12.03 -6.14
C PHE A 63 3.31 12.44 -4.83
N LEU A 64 4.31 13.33 -4.89
CA LEU A 64 4.93 13.87 -3.69
C LEU A 64 3.93 14.65 -2.82
N PHE A 65 3.01 15.36 -3.43
CA PHE A 65 1.93 16.06 -2.74
C PHE A 65 1.00 15.10 -1.98
N ILE A 66 0.60 13.98 -2.62
CA ILE A 66 -0.20 12.93 -1.96
C ILE A 66 0.56 12.34 -0.78
N ILE A 67 1.84 12.01 -0.93
CA ILE A 67 2.68 11.51 0.16
C ILE A 67 2.76 12.53 1.29
N PHE A 68 3.03 13.79 0.96
CA PHE A 68 3.15 14.86 1.95
C PHE A 68 1.86 15.06 2.74
N ILE A 69 0.71 15.09 2.07
CA ILE A 69 -0.60 15.16 2.72
C ILE A 69 -0.81 13.94 3.62
N SER A 70 -0.55 12.73 3.12
CA SER A 70 -0.73 11.50 3.89
C SER A 70 0.09 11.47 5.17
N LEU A 71 1.31 11.99 5.13
CA LEU A 71 2.18 12.04 6.30
C LEU A 71 1.85 13.22 7.24
N GLY A 72 1.47 14.36 6.66
CA GLY A 72 1.29 15.62 7.41
C GLY A 72 -0.10 15.78 8.03
N THR A 73 -1.12 15.13 7.51
CA THR A 73 -2.48 15.27 8.05
C THR A 73 -2.73 14.30 9.20
N PRO A 74 -3.26 14.76 10.33
CA PRO A 74 -3.71 13.85 11.37
C PRO A 74 -4.92 13.03 10.91
N THR A 75 -5.13 11.87 11.53
CA THR A 75 -6.25 10.99 11.24
C THR A 75 -7.42 11.36 12.15
N PHE A 76 -8.40 12.08 11.61
CA PHE A 76 -9.59 12.49 12.35
C PHE A 76 -10.83 11.68 12.02
N GLU A 77 -10.95 11.22 10.77
CA GLU A 77 -12.12 10.54 10.29
C GLU A 77 -12.37 9.23 11.02
N TRP A 78 -13.63 9.01 11.40
CA TRP A 78 -14.04 7.83 12.15
C TRP A 78 -13.70 6.54 11.40
N ASP A 79 -14.03 6.45 10.12
CA ASP A 79 -13.75 5.27 9.27
C ASP A 79 -12.25 4.97 9.18
N ALA A 80 -11.44 6.02 9.07
CA ALA A 80 -9.99 5.84 8.99
C ALA A 80 -9.44 5.23 10.28
N ARG A 81 -9.91 5.66 11.43
CA ARG A 81 -9.43 5.21 12.76
C ARG A 81 -10.05 3.89 13.20
N SER A 82 -11.38 3.74 12.99
CA SER A 82 -12.14 2.62 13.54
C SER A 82 -12.18 1.41 12.62
N ILE A 83 -12.00 1.60 11.31
CA ILE A 83 -12.02 0.53 10.33
C ILE A 83 -10.62 0.29 9.79
N TRP A 84 -10.12 1.18 8.94
CA TRP A 84 -8.94 0.91 8.12
C TRP A 84 -7.64 0.79 8.92
N LEU A 85 -7.33 1.79 9.76
CA LEU A 85 -6.12 1.74 10.60
C LEU A 85 -6.25 0.77 11.76
N PHE A 86 -7.48 0.59 12.29
CA PHE A 86 -7.74 -0.40 13.32
C PHE A 86 -7.44 -1.81 12.83
N HIS A 87 -7.96 -2.21 11.66
CA HIS A 87 -7.66 -3.51 11.07
C HIS A 87 -6.17 -3.65 10.70
N ALA A 88 -5.55 -2.60 10.18
CA ALA A 88 -4.11 -2.64 9.89
C ALA A 88 -3.28 -2.82 11.17
N LYS A 89 -3.65 -2.16 12.26
CA LYS A 89 -3.01 -2.30 13.58
C LYS A 89 -3.18 -3.71 14.13
N ARG A 90 -4.38 -4.26 14.04
CA ARG A 90 -4.68 -5.63 14.44
C ARG A 90 -3.82 -6.62 13.66
N ILE A 91 -3.80 -6.51 12.32
CA ILE A 91 -2.98 -7.37 11.45
C ILE A 91 -1.50 -7.29 11.83
N PHE A 92 -0.99 -6.11 12.18
CA PHE A 92 0.39 -5.94 12.64
C PHE A 92 0.68 -6.73 13.93
N TYR A 93 -0.22 -6.69 14.92
CA TYR A 93 0.00 -7.38 16.19
C TYR A 93 -0.28 -8.88 16.10
N ASP A 94 -1.34 -9.27 15.39
CA ASP A 94 -1.75 -10.67 15.26
C ASP A 94 -0.93 -11.43 14.19
N GLN A 95 -0.23 -10.70 13.33
CA GLN A 95 0.53 -11.23 12.18
C GLN A 95 -0.33 -12.08 11.23
N SER A 96 -1.62 -11.83 11.19
CA SER A 96 -2.62 -12.53 10.41
C SER A 96 -3.74 -11.59 9.97
N ILE A 97 -4.34 -11.87 8.82
CA ILE A 97 -5.59 -11.21 8.41
C ILE A 97 -6.81 -11.83 9.10
N PHE A 98 -6.68 -13.04 9.62
CA PHE A 98 -7.73 -13.73 10.34
C PHE A 98 -7.64 -13.38 11.82
N SER A 99 -8.74 -12.93 12.42
CA SER A 99 -8.81 -12.74 13.86
C SER A 99 -9.55 -13.92 14.49
N ILE A 100 -8.96 -14.43 15.54
CA ILE A 100 -9.62 -15.42 16.40
C ILE A 100 -10.57 -14.64 17.31
N GLY A 101 -11.89 -14.82 17.11
CA GLY A 101 -12.91 -14.15 17.91
C GLY A 101 -13.24 -12.72 17.49
N ASP A 102 -13.59 -12.53 16.23
CA ASP A 102 -13.93 -11.23 15.58
C ASP A 102 -15.08 -10.43 16.20
N ASN A 103 -15.61 -10.84 17.34
CA ASN A 103 -16.73 -10.15 17.99
C ASN A 103 -16.32 -8.94 18.82
N TYR A 104 -15.02 -8.67 18.99
CA TYR A 104 -14.55 -7.63 19.92
C TYR A 104 -14.64 -6.20 19.40
N ALA A 105 -14.92 -5.99 18.14
CA ALA A 105 -15.10 -4.67 17.56
C ALA A 105 -16.11 -4.70 16.42
N ALA A 106 -17.33 -5.12 16.69
CA ALA A 106 -18.39 -5.25 15.69
C ALA A 106 -18.65 -3.94 14.91
N PHE A 107 -18.44 -2.78 15.55
CA PHE A 107 -18.57 -1.48 14.91
C PHE A 107 -17.46 -1.16 13.90
N SER A 108 -16.38 -1.93 13.87
CA SER A 108 -15.27 -1.72 12.91
C SER A 108 -15.44 -2.48 11.60
N HIS A 109 -16.62 -3.00 11.31
CA HIS A 109 -16.94 -3.62 10.03
C HIS A 109 -15.97 -4.72 9.64
N ASN A 110 -15.92 -5.79 10.44
CA ASN A 110 -15.03 -6.94 10.25
C ASN A 110 -15.26 -7.68 8.92
N GLU A 111 -16.41 -7.48 8.27
CA GLU A 111 -16.78 -7.99 6.95
C GLU A 111 -16.10 -7.27 5.77
N TYR A 112 -15.47 -6.12 6.03
CA TYR A 112 -14.81 -5.38 4.95
C TYR A 112 -13.52 -6.06 4.50
N SER A 113 -13.15 -5.83 3.23
CA SER A 113 -11.95 -6.39 2.64
C SER A 113 -10.69 -6.01 3.42
N SER A 114 -9.91 -7.01 3.81
CA SER A 114 -8.65 -6.83 4.53
C SER A 114 -7.46 -6.48 3.61
N LEU A 115 -7.63 -6.36 2.30
CA LEU A 115 -6.54 -6.10 1.36
C LEU A 115 -5.80 -4.78 1.67
N ALA A 116 -6.55 -3.70 1.84
CA ALA A 116 -5.96 -2.39 2.13
C ALA A 116 -5.33 -2.32 3.53
N PRO A 117 -5.98 -2.79 4.61
CA PRO A 117 -5.36 -2.93 5.92
C PRO A 117 -4.11 -3.82 5.93
N ALA A 118 -4.13 -4.94 5.21
CA ALA A 118 -2.99 -5.83 5.10
C ALA A 118 -1.77 -5.13 4.46
N PHE A 119 -1.99 -4.38 3.40
CA PHE A 119 -0.92 -3.60 2.78
C PHE A 119 -0.47 -2.43 3.68
N ALA A 120 -1.39 -1.77 4.37
CA ALA A 120 -1.09 -0.69 5.31
C ALA A 120 -0.20 -1.17 6.47
N SER A 121 -0.40 -2.40 6.96
CA SER A 121 0.41 -2.98 8.03
C SER A 121 1.87 -3.24 7.61
N SER A 122 2.15 -3.37 6.30
CA SER A 122 3.46 -3.79 5.78
C SER A 122 4.60 -2.84 6.13
N LEU A 123 4.34 -1.54 6.11
CA LEU A 123 5.34 -0.56 6.50
C LEU A 123 5.65 -0.62 8.01
N ALA A 124 4.63 -0.88 8.83
CA ALA A 124 4.82 -1.11 10.25
C ALA A 124 5.65 -2.37 10.51
N PHE A 125 5.41 -3.46 9.76
CA PHE A 125 6.25 -4.66 9.80
C PHE A 125 7.70 -4.35 9.44
N LEU A 126 7.93 -3.57 8.38
CA LEU A 126 9.27 -3.21 7.94
C LEU A 126 10.03 -2.42 9.02
N VAL A 127 9.37 -1.44 9.63
CA VAL A 127 9.94 -0.57 10.67
C VAL A 127 10.07 -1.29 12.02
N GLY A 128 9.22 -2.30 12.26
CA GLY A 128 9.23 -3.10 13.48
C GLY A 128 8.39 -2.55 14.64
N HIS A 129 7.68 -1.44 14.43
CA HIS A 129 6.74 -0.90 15.41
C HIS A 129 5.53 -0.26 14.74
N TRP A 130 4.40 -0.22 15.45
CA TRP A 130 3.20 0.45 15.01
C TRP A 130 3.25 1.95 15.29
N ASN A 131 2.83 2.73 14.31
CA ASN A 131 2.38 4.11 14.47
C ASN A 131 1.31 4.41 13.41
N GLU A 132 0.56 5.48 13.57
CA GLU A 132 -0.53 5.82 12.65
C GLU A 132 -0.07 6.63 11.42
N VAL A 133 1.20 7.02 11.35
CA VAL A 133 1.75 7.80 10.23
C VAL A 133 2.12 6.90 9.06
N PHE A 134 2.91 5.85 9.30
CA PHE A 134 3.41 4.97 8.24
C PHE A 134 2.32 4.17 7.51
N PRO A 135 1.30 3.61 8.20
CA PRO A 135 0.21 2.94 7.49
C PRO A 135 -0.54 3.83 6.51
N LYS A 136 -0.71 5.12 6.81
CA LYS A 136 -1.31 6.08 5.88
C LYS A 136 -0.49 6.23 4.60
N LEU A 137 0.83 6.27 4.72
CA LEU A 137 1.72 6.29 3.56
C LEU A 137 1.52 5.04 2.68
N SER A 138 1.36 3.87 3.28
CA SER A 138 1.08 2.63 2.54
C SER A 138 -0.21 2.73 1.72
N PHE A 139 -1.28 3.31 2.26
CA PHE A 139 -2.50 3.59 1.50
C PHE A 139 -2.23 4.46 0.26
N SER A 140 -1.43 5.51 0.42
CA SER A 140 -1.05 6.37 -0.72
C SER A 140 -0.27 5.61 -1.78
N LEU A 141 0.62 4.71 -1.38
CA LEU A 141 1.39 3.88 -2.29
C LEU A 141 0.52 2.88 -3.07
N MET A 142 -0.64 2.47 -2.55
CA MET A 142 -1.59 1.61 -3.27
C MET A 142 -2.19 2.29 -4.51
N PHE A 143 -2.20 3.61 -4.58
CA PHE A 143 -2.69 4.35 -5.75
C PHE A 143 -1.69 4.42 -6.90
N LEU A 144 -0.43 3.99 -6.70
CA LEU A 144 0.58 4.04 -7.75
C LEU A 144 0.23 3.21 -8.99
N PRO A 145 -0.17 1.93 -8.89
CA PRO A 145 -0.50 1.15 -10.07
C PRO A 145 -1.59 1.79 -10.95
N PRO A 146 -2.78 2.16 -10.44
CA PRO A 146 -3.80 2.82 -11.25
C PRO A 146 -3.35 4.18 -11.78
N LEU A 147 -2.57 4.95 -11.03
CA LEU A 147 -2.03 6.23 -11.48
C LEU A 147 -1.08 6.05 -12.68
N ILE A 148 -0.19 5.06 -12.62
CA ILE A 148 0.75 4.73 -13.69
C ILE A 148 0.00 4.28 -14.96
N LEU A 149 -1.04 3.45 -14.81
CA LEU A 149 -1.85 2.98 -15.93
C LEU A 149 -2.66 4.13 -16.56
N THR A 150 -3.29 4.97 -15.76
CA THR A 150 -4.03 6.14 -16.25
C THR A 150 -3.10 7.08 -17.01
N TYR A 151 -1.91 7.36 -16.48
CA TYR A 151 -0.93 8.16 -17.18
C TYR A 151 -0.49 7.53 -18.52
N ALA A 152 -0.22 6.23 -18.54
CA ALA A 152 0.16 5.53 -19.76
C ALA A 152 -0.94 5.64 -20.83
N PHE A 153 -2.20 5.47 -20.41
CA PHE A 153 -3.36 5.61 -21.30
C PHE A 153 -3.49 7.02 -21.88
N LEU A 154 -3.44 8.05 -21.04
CA LEU A 154 -3.59 9.44 -21.46
C LEU A 154 -2.45 9.93 -22.38
N LYS A 155 -1.27 9.34 -22.25
CA LYS A 155 -0.12 9.70 -23.10
C LYS A 155 -0.23 9.18 -24.52
N ASP A 156 -1.04 8.14 -24.74
CA ASP A 156 -1.22 7.48 -26.03
C ASP A 156 -2.45 7.99 -26.81
N THR A 157 -3.31 8.82 -26.18
CA THR A 157 -4.41 9.54 -26.80
C THR A 157 -3.97 10.93 -27.24
#